data_218aaa877974cca735389a8c38986cfe
#
_entry.id   218aaa877974cca735389a8c38986cfe
#
_cell.length_a   1.000
_cell.length_b   1.000
_cell.length_c   1.000
_cell.angle_alpha   90.00
_cell.angle_beta   90.00
_cell.angle_gamma   90.00
#
_symmetry.space_group_name_H-M   'P 1'
#
loop_
_entity.id
_entity.type
_entity.pdbx_description
1 polymer ?
#
loop_
_entity_poly.entity_id
_entity_poly.type
_entity_poly.pdbx_seq_one_letter_code
_entity_poly.pdbx_strand_id
1 'polypeptide(L)'
;MTDTPSIAWLGLDAHSRNCVLAQLDDQGNEINHWRFPTDPQQLLKHIQAIAANVKHLMLEESNLARWISQLLKPHVQQLVVCDARRNRLISQDPHKHDRRDAFALARLLRLNEFKPVWQPTDDQRVLFKRAAQAYENSVLRQTRLKLQLKSLFQHWGLFPTGATVFSQAGRSAWLKQLPYDALRSQARLLYELLDQALAGQAQARRLLCQSGRAFPEVQHLRTAPGVGLVGAHLFVAYVQDPHRFAKFSRLSKYCRLSIRDRTSDNKPLGFKQLDRQGNGVLKAISYRAFLQATKRRSGPVWDFYQASLRQTGSTTHARLNTQRKILRVLWTLWLKDKDFDPNQFSRSQPMDV
;
A
#
# COMPACT_ATOMS: atom_id res chain seq x y z
N MET A 1 43.49 -23.73 -15.69
CA MET A 1 42.06 -23.55 -16.10
C MET A 1 41.36 -22.90 -14.93
N THR A 2 41.07 -21.63 -15.02
CA THR A 2 40.26 -20.94 -13.99
C THR A 2 38.84 -21.48 -14.10
N ASP A 3 38.42 -22.28 -13.14
CA ASP A 3 37.07 -22.78 -13.04
C ASP A 3 36.13 -21.57 -12.96
N THR A 4 35.48 -21.23 -14.07
CA THR A 4 34.43 -20.22 -14.07
C THR A 4 33.33 -20.73 -13.15
N PRO A 5 32.92 -20.01 -12.10
CA PRO A 5 31.93 -20.51 -11.16
C PRO A 5 30.62 -20.79 -11.90
N SER A 6 30.08 -21.99 -11.75
CA SER A 6 28.80 -22.36 -12.34
C SER A 6 27.68 -21.51 -11.69
N ILE A 7 26.94 -20.78 -12.53
CA ILE A 7 25.85 -19.90 -12.08
C ILE A 7 24.51 -20.56 -12.41
N ALA A 8 23.58 -20.58 -11.42
CA ALA A 8 22.22 -21.00 -11.63
C ALA A 8 21.28 -19.79 -11.46
N TRP A 9 20.49 -19.53 -12.49
CA TRP A 9 19.43 -18.53 -12.47
C TRP A 9 18.10 -19.22 -12.19
N LEU A 10 17.48 -18.88 -11.05
CA LEU A 10 16.33 -19.57 -10.51
C LEU A 10 15.10 -18.65 -10.50
N GLY A 11 13.98 -19.18 -10.96
CA GLY A 11 12.68 -18.53 -10.83
C GLY A 11 11.74 -19.40 -10.01
N LEU A 12 11.13 -18.84 -8.98
CA LEU A 12 10.18 -19.52 -8.12
C LEU A 12 8.79 -18.90 -8.26
N ASP A 13 7.88 -19.65 -8.87
CA ASP A 13 6.45 -19.34 -8.82
C ASP A 13 5.83 -20.07 -7.61
N ALA A 14 5.36 -19.28 -6.63
CA ALA A 14 4.94 -19.79 -5.34
C ALA A 14 3.44 -19.55 -5.10
N HIS A 15 2.68 -20.62 -5.08
CA HIS A 15 1.27 -20.65 -4.68
C HIS A 15 1.07 -21.28 -3.30
N SER A 16 -0.14 -21.14 -2.72
CA SER A 16 -0.43 -21.62 -1.36
C SER A 16 -0.31 -23.14 -1.19
N ARG A 17 -0.46 -23.92 -2.25
CA ARG A 17 -0.41 -25.38 -2.21
C ARG A 17 0.86 -25.96 -2.85
N ASN A 18 1.31 -25.39 -3.94
CA ASN A 18 2.43 -25.88 -4.72
C ASN A 18 3.32 -24.72 -5.15
N CYS A 19 4.61 -25.02 -5.28
CA CYS A 19 5.60 -24.17 -5.90
C CYS A 19 6.11 -24.83 -7.18
N VAL A 20 6.52 -23.98 -8.13
CA VAL A 20 7.31 -24.40 -9.29
C VAL A 20 8.62 -23.63 -9.28
N LEU A 21 9.73 -24.38 -9.22
CA LEU A 21 11.09 -23.86 -9.31
C LEU A 21 11.63 -24.18 -10.69
N ALA A 22 12.13 -23.18 -11.40
CA ALA A 22 12.79 -23.34 -12.69
C ALA A 22 14.25 -22.94 -12.58
N GLN A 23 15.13 -23.64 -13.32
CA GLN A 23 16.56 -23.38 -13.37
C GLN A 23 17.01 -23.13 -14.81
N LEU A 24 17.74 -22.04 -15.00
CA LEU A 24 18.53 -21.77 -16.20
C LEU A 24 20.02 -21.86 -15.87
N ASP A 25 20.81 -22.20 -16.86
CA ASP A 25 22.28 -22.10 -16.81
C ASP A 25 22.73 -20.64 -17.04
N ASP A 26 24.03 -20.41 -17.06
CA ASP A 26 24.64 -19.10 -17.30
C ASP A 26 24.35 -18.58 -18.73
N GLN A 27 24.16 -19.47 -19.69
CA GLN A 27 23.83 -19.12 -21.07
C GLN A 27 22.33 -18.82 -21.27
N GLY A 28 21.47 -19.19 -20.29
CA GLY A 28 20.03 -19.00 -20.33
C GLY A 28 19.25 -20.18 -20.88
N ASN A 29 19.90 -21.34 -21.02
CA ASN A 29 19.23 -22.59 -21.40
C ASN A 29 18.42 -23.14 -20.24
N GLU A 30 17.25 -23.71 -20.54
CA GLU A 30 16.41 -24.40 -19.56
C GLU A 30 17.07 -25.72 -19.16
N ILE A 31 17.51 -25.83 -17.90
CA ILE A 31 18.18 -27.04 -17.37
C ILE A 31 17.13 -27.97 -16.77
N ASN A 32 16.30 -27.47 -15.84
CA ASN A 32 15.29 -28.26 -15.15
C ASN A 32 14.21 -27.45 -14.56
N HIS A 33 13.12 -28.10 -14.16
CA HIS A 33 12.07 -27.53 -13.32
C HIS A 33 11.49 -28.60 -12.39
N TRP A 34 11.02 -28.15 -11.21
CA TRP A 34 10.44 -29.03 -10.21
C TRP A 34 9.11 -28.44 -9.75
N ARG A 35 8.11 -29.28 -9.59
CA ARG A 35 6.86 -28.96 -8.94
C ARG A 35 6.76 -29.73 -7.63
N PHE A 36 6.55 -29.02 -6.54
CA PHE A 36 6.52 -29.60 -5.20
C PHE A 36 5.54 -28.83 -4.29
N PRO A 37 5.08 -29.46 -3.18
CA PRO A 37 4.23 -28.79 -2.21
C PRO A 37 4.92 -27.57 -1.60
N THR A 38 4.13 -26.52 -1.26
CA THR A 38 4.62 -25.32 -0.58
C THR A 38 4.91 -25.64 0.89
N ASP A 39 6.06 -26.21 1.12
CA ASP A 39 6.56 -26.70 2.39
C ASP A 39 8.00 -26.24 2.63
N PRO A 40 8.41 -25.83 3.86
CA PRO A 40 9.76 -25.35 4.13
C PRO A 40 10.84 -26.36 3.80
N GLN A 41 10.61 -27.64 4.10
CA GLN A 41 11.61 -28.71 3.87
C GLN A 41 11.80 -28.96 2.37
N GLN A 42 10.69 -28.94 1.60
CA GLN A 42 10.74 -29.10 0.15
C GLN A 42 11.45 -27.92 -0.54
N LEU A 43 11.14 -26.68 -0.12
CA LEU A 43 11.82 -25.49 -0.62
C LEU A 43 13.35 -25.56 -0.40
N LEU A 44 13.78 -25.89 0.81
CA LEU A 44 15.19 -26.03 1.16
C LEU A 44 15.84 -27.19 0.38
N LYS A 45 15.20 -28.36 0.33
CA LYS A 45 15.69 -29.54 -0.37
C LYS A 45 16.00 -29.22 -1.85
N HIS A 46 15.05 -28.59 -2.55
CA HIS A 46 15.24 -28.30 -3.98
C HIS A 46 16.30 -27.23 -4.21
N ILE A 47 16.37 -26.17 -3.41
CA ILE A 47 17.42 -25.14 -3.55
C ILE A 47 18.81 -25.70 -3.21
N GLN A 48 18.93 -26.55 -2.19
CA GLN A 48 20.21 -27.14 -1.79
C GLN A 48 20.71 -28.19 -2.79
N ALA A 49 19.80 -28.94 -3.42
CA ALA A 49 20.13 -29.97 -4.42
C ALA A 49 20.69 -29.40 -5.75
N ILE A 50 20.53 -28.09 -5.99
CA ILE A 50 21.10 -27.48 -7.22
C ILE A 50 22.62 -27.37 -7.10
N ALA A 51 23.30 -28.10 -7.97
CA ALA A 51 24.76 -28.12 -8.03
C ALA A 51 25.27 -26.87 -8.79
N ALA A 52 25.34 -25.72 -8.12
CA ALA A 52 25.91 -24.49 -8.65
C ALA A 52 26.64 -23.74 -7.53
N ASN A 53 27.77 -23.10 -7.88
CA ASN A 53 28.56 -22.30 -6.95
C ASN A 53 27.89 -20.99 -6.60
N VAL A 54 27.14 -20.41 -7.57
CA VAL A 54 26.41 -19.16 -7.42
C VAL A 54 24.95 -19.39 -7.79
N LYS A 55 24.04 -19.07 -6.89
CA LYS A 55 22.58 -19.21 -7.08
C LYS A 55 21.92 -17.84 -6.97
N HIS A 56 21.24 -17.42 -8.01
CA HIS A 56 20.40 -16.21 -8.02
C HIS A 56 18.94 -16.64 -8.09
N LEU A 57 18.09 -16.14 -7.19
CA LEU A 57 16.69 -16.53 -7.09
C LEU A 57 15.78 -15.32 -7.24
N MET A 58 14.76 -15.41 -8.07
CA MET A 58 13.67 -14.46 -8.17
C MET A 58 12.32 -15.11 -7.84
N LEU A 59 11.48 -14.39 -7.12
CA LEU A 59 10.08 -14.74 -6.88
C LEU A 59 9.17 -13.51 -7.01
N GLU A 60 7.88 -13.75 -7.25
CA GLU A 60 6.89 -12.69 -7.33
C GLU A 60 6.45 -12.17 -5.95
N GLU A 61 6.06 -10.88 -5.89
CA GLU A 61 5.42 -10.30 -4.70
C GLU A 61 4.08 -10.98 -4.43
N SER A 62 4.00 -11.71 -3.33
CA SER A 62 2.81 -12.42 -2.86
C SER A 62 2.74 -12.42 -1.33
N ASN A 63 1.67 -12.98 -0.78
CA ASN A 63 1.57 -13.18 0.67
C ASN A 63 2.64 -14.11 1.22
N LEU A 64 3.23 -14.97 0.39
CA LEU A 64 4.27 -15.94 0.74
C LEU A 64 5.68 -15.37 0.58
N ALA A 65 5.85 -14.33 -0.25
CA ALA A 65 7.16 -13.84 -0.67
C ALA A 65 8.10 -13.51 0.50
N ARG A 66 7.57 -12.88 1.57
CA ARG A 66 8.39 -12.58 2.74
C ARG A 66 8.90 -13.85 3.44
N TRP A 67 8.00 -14.77 3.75
CA TRP A 67 8.36 -16.02 4.42
C TRP A 67 9.37 -16.83 3.60
N ILE A 68 9.12 -17.00 2.31
CA ILE A 68 10.02 -17.70 1.40
C ILE A 68 11.37 -16.98 1.31
N SER A 69 11.36 -15.65 1.21
CA SER A 69 12.61 -14.87 1.17
C SER A 69 13.44 -15.03 2.44
N GLN A 70 12.82 -15.03 3.62
CA GLN A 70 13.53 -15.25 4.87
C GLN A 70 14.12 -16.65 4.95
N LEU A 71 13.36 -17.66 4.49
CA LEU A 71 13.79 -19.06 4.47
C LEU A 71 14.96 -19.30 3.51
N LEU A 72 14.89 -18.76 2.29
CA LEU A 72 15.82 -19.11 1.21
C LEU A 72 17.02 -18.15 1.09
N LYS A 73 16.96 -16.95 1.64
CA LYS A 73 18.05 -15.96 1.57
C LYS A 73 19.42 -16.49 2.02
N PRO A 74 19.53 -17.33 3.08
CA PRO A 74 20.83 -17.89 3.49
C PRO A 74 21.43 -18.91 2.49
N HIS A 75 20.63 -19.41 1.54
CA HIS A 75 21.00 -20.49 0.63
C HIS A 75 21.23 -20.03 -0.81
N VAL A 76 21.15 -18.71 -1.07
CA VAL A 76 21.37 -18.10 -2.39
C VAL A 76 22.20 -16.83 -2.27
N GLN A 77 23.02 -16.52 -3.27
CA GLN A 77 23.85 -15.30 -3.27
C GLN A 77 23.00 -14.04 -3.49
N GLN A 78 21.95 -14.18 -4.30
CA GLN A 78 21.02 -13.08 -4.55
C GLN A 78 19.58 -13.58 -4.48
N LEU A 79 18.73 -12.86 -3.78
CA LEU A 79 17.29 -13.10 -3.76
C LEU A 79 16.55 -11.81 -4.09
N VAL A 80 15.70 -11.87 -5.11
CA VAL A 80 14.91 -10.73 -5.59
C VAL A 80 13.44 -11.05 -5.52
N VAL A 81 12.65 -10.14 -4.92
CA VAL A 81 11.19 -10.12 -5.04
C VAL A 81 10.81 -9.09 -6.09
N CYS A 82 10.06 -9.48 -7.12
CA CYS A 82 9.67 -8.59 -8.21
C CYS A 82 8.15 -8.32 -8.24
N ASP A 83 7.76 -7.19 -8.87
CA ASP A 83 6.36 -6.85 -9.14
C ASP A 83 5.93 -7.43 -10.49
N ALA A 84 5.25 -8.59 -10.48
CA ALA A 84 4.75 -9.30 -11.67
C ALA A 84 3.91 -8.41 -12.60
N ARG A 85 3.12 -7.50 -12.05
CA ARG A 85 2.26 -6.61 -12.85
C ARG A 85 3.01 -5.68 -13.79
N ARG A 86 4.31 -5.53 -13.59
CA ARG A 86 5.20 -4.69 -14.41
C ARG A 86 6.07 -5.50 -15.36
N ASN A 87 6.04 -6.80 -15.26
CA ASN A 87 6.80 -7.71 -16.11
C ASN A 87 5.94 -8.16 -17.29
N ARG A 88 6.12 -7.51 -18.43
CA ARG A 88 5.34 -7.80 -19.66
C ARG A 88 5.45 -9.26 -20.12
N LEU A 89 6.60 -9.91 -19.90
CA LEU A 89 6.82 -11.31 -20.26
C LEU A 89 5.91 -12.28 -19.51
N ILE A 90 5.42 -11.92 -18.32
CA ILE A 90 4.54 -12.78 -17.51
C ILE A 90 3.07 -12.40 -17.71
N SER A 91 2.76 -11.12 -17.98
CA SER A 91 1.39 -10.60 -17.96
C SER A 91 0.62 -10.73 -19.28
N GLN A 92 1.28 -11.05 -20.40
CA GLN A 92 0.70 -11.02 -21.75
C GLN A 92 0.45 -12.40 -22.36
N ASP A 93 0.84 -13.50 -21.71
CA ASP A 93 0.58 -14.84 -22.24
C ASP A 93 -0.87 -15.26 -21.90
N PRO A 94 -1.75 -15.51 -22.89
CA PRO A 94 -3.10 -16.01 -22.66
C PRO A 94 -3.12 -17.46 -22.12
N HIS A 95 -2.01 -18.21 -22.22
CA HIS A 95 -1.85 -19.56 -21.70
C HIS A 95 -0.95 -19.56 -20.46
N LYS A 96 -1.52 -19.18 -19.29
CA LYS A 96 -0.81 -19.27 -18.00
C LYS A 96 -0.52 -20.71 -17.65
N HIS A 97 0.79 -21.02 -17.50
CA HIS A 97 1.27 -22.27 -16.91
C HIS A 97 2.37 -21.94 -15.90
N ASP A 98 2.22 -22.39 -14.67
CA ASP A 98 3.14 -22.18 -13.55
C ASP A 98 4.62 -22.42 -13.95
N ARG A 99 4.88 -23.41 -14.82
CA ARG A 99 6.22 -23.68 -15.38
C ARG A 99 6.76 -22.50 -16.18
N ARG A 100 5.96 -21.93 -17.09
CA ARG A 100 6.38 -20.78 -17.92
C ARG A 100 6.64 -19.55 -17.09
N ASP A 101 5.81 -19.32 -16.08
CA ASP A 101 5.95 -18.20 -15.17
C ASP A 101 7.25 -18.31 -14.36
N ALA A 102 7.59 -19.49 -13.86
CA ALA A 102 8.86 -19.75 -13.17
C ALA A 102 10.08 -19.52 -14.09
N PHE A 103 10.07 -20.03 -15.34
CA PHE A 103 11.15 -19.76 -16.28
C PHE A 103 11.24 -18.29 -16.69
N ALA A 104 10.10 -17.60 -16.84
CA ALA A 104 10.09 -16.17 -17.12
C ALA A 104 10.74 -15.35 -15.99
N LEU A 105 10.50 -15.71 -14.73
CA LEU A 105 11.19 -15.11 -13.58
C LEU A 105 12.70 -15.32 -13.66
N ALA A 106 13.16 -16.54 -13.94
CA ALA A 106 14.59 -16.83 -14.08
C ALA A 106 15.25 -16.02 -15.22
N ARG A 107 14.56 -15.91 -16.37
CA ARG A 107 15.04 -15.10 -17.52
C ARG A 107 15.12 -13.61 -17.18
N LEU A 108 14.08 -13.05 -16.53
CA LEU A 108 14.07 -11.65 -16.11
C LEU A 108 15.22 -11.36 -15.15
N LEU A 109 15.50 -12.28 -14.22
CA LEU A 109 16.60 -12.14 -13.28
C LEU A 109 17.94 -12.12 -14.01
N ARG A 110 18.18 -13.07 -14.91
CA ARG A 110 19.40 -13.18 -15.70
C ARG A 110 19.65 -11.96 -16.59
N LEU A 111 18.60 -11.45 -17.23
CA LEU A 111 18.68 -10.25 -18.10
C LEU A 111 18.71 -8.94 -17.32
N ASN A 112 18.56 -8.99 -15.99
CA ASN A 112 18.40 -7.79 -15.14
C ASN A 112 17.24 -6.88 -15.56
N GLU A 113 16.19 -7.45 -16.16
CA GLU A 113 15.02 -6.73 -16.68
C GLU A 113 13.83 -6.82 -15.73
N PHE A 114 14.00 -6.40 -14.48
CA PHE A 114 12.97 -6.45 -13.46
C PHE A 114 12.92 -5.18 -12.63
N LYS A 115 11.80 -5.00 -11.92
CA LYS A 115 11.67 -3.96 -10.89
C LYS A 115 11.56 -4.63 -9.52
N PRO A 116 12.58 -4.50 -8.67
CA PRO A 116 12.53 -5.10 -7.35
C PRO A 116 11.46 -4.40 -6.51
N VAL A 117 10.77 -5.21 -5.72
CA VAL A 117 9.90 -4.73 -4.65
C VAL A 117 10.75 -4.57 -3.40
N TRP A 118 10.72 -3.36 -2.85
CA TRP A 118 11.43 -3.10 -1.60
C TRP A 118 10.84 -3.95 -0.47
N GLN A 119 11.71 -4.66 0.24
CA GLN A 119 11.37 -5.51 1.38
C GLN A 119 11.98 -4.90 2.65
N PRO A 120 11.20 -4.73 3.74
CA PRO A 120 11.75 -4.27 5.00
C PRO A 120 12.65 -5.34 5.62
N THR A 121 13.79 -4.93 6.15
CA THR A 121 14.69 -5.80 6.90
C THR A 121 14.27 -5.96 8.36
N ASP A 122 13.53 -5.00 8.90
CA ASP A 122 13.06 -4.95 10.27
C ASP A 122 11.64 -5.56 10.41
N ASP A 123 11.53 -6.60 11.20
CA ASP A 123 10.25 -7.28 11.49
C ASP A 123 9.26 -6.37 12.23
N GLN A 124 9.73 -5.45 13.09
CA GLN A 124 8.86 -4.53 13.81
C GLN A 124 8.09 -3.62 12.83
N ARG A 125 8.74 -3.17 11.75
CA ARG A 125 8.08 -2.39 10.70
C ARG A 125 7.04 -3.19 9.94
N VAL A 126 7.26 -4.48 9.74
CA VAL A 126 6.27 -5.38 9.12
C VAL A 126 5.08 -5.57 10.03
N LEU A 127 5.29 -5.84 11.32
CA LEU A 127 4.23 -5.98 12.32
C LEU A 127 3.41 -4.69 12.43
N PHE A 128 4.07 -3.53 12.44
CA PHE A 128 3.39 -2.24 12.46
C PHE A 128 2.52 -2.03 11.20
N LYS A 129 3.02 -2.39 10.03
CA LYS A 129 2.21 -2.35 8.79
C LYS A 129 1.02 -3.31 8.86
N ARG A 130 1.16 -4.49 9.46
CA ARG A 130 0.04 -5.42 9.69
C ARG A 130 -1.02 -4.82 10.62
N ALA A 131 -0.61 -4.16 11.71
CA ALA A 131 -1.53 -3.45 12.59
C ALA A 131 -2.27 -2.31 11.85
N ALA A 132 -1.57 -1.57 10.99
CA ALA A 132 -2.18 -0.54 10.14
C ALA A 132 -3.21 -1.13 9.17
N GLN A 133 -2.91 -2.25 8.53
CA GLN A 133 -3.85 -2.97 7.66
C GLN A 133 -5.08 -3.47 8.41
N ALA A 134 -4.91 -4.01 9.62
CA ALA A 134 -6.01 -4.44 10.47
C ALA A 134 -6.94 -3.27 10.82
N TYR A 135 -6.37 -2.11 11.17
CA TYR A 135 -7.14 -0.90 11.41
C TYR A 135 -7.92 -0.44 10.17
N GLU A 136 -7.27 -0.33 8.99
CA GLU A 136 -7.94 0.09 7.75
C GLU A 136 -9.07 -0.89 7.37
N ASN A 137 -8.85 -2.19 7.50
CA ASN A 137 -9.87 -3.21 7.25
C ASN A 137 -11.07 -3.06 8.20
N SER A 138 -10.84 -2.71 9.46
CA SER A 138 -11.92 -2.46 10.42
C SER A 138 -12.75 -1.22 10.04
N VAL A 139 -12.10 -0.14 9.55
CA VAL A 139 -12.79 1.05 9.02
C VAL A 139 -13.64 0.72 7.80
N LEU A 140 -13.12 -0.07 6.87
CA LEU A 140 -13.86 -0.50 5.69
C LEU A 140 -15.09 -1.35 6.05
N ARG A 141 -14.94 -2.30 7.00
CA ARG A 141 -16.04 -3.13 7.50
C ARG A 141 -17.16 -2.29 8.11
N GLN A 142 -16.81 -1.36 9.00
CA GLN A 142 -17.75 -0.41 9.59
C GLN A 142 -18.49 0.44 8.53
N THR A 143 -17.74 0.94 7.54
CA THR A 143 -18.31 1.77 6.46
C THR A 143 -19.31 0.95 5.64
N ARG A 144 -18.98 -0.30 5.31
CA ARG A 144 -19.86 -1.20 4.57
C ARG A 144 -21.18 -1.46 5.30
N LEU A 145 -21.13 -1.71 6.61
CA LEU A 145 -22.34 -1.93 7.42
C LEU A 145 -23.20 -0.68 7.50
N LYS A 146 -22.59 0.50 7.63
CA LYS A 146 -23.34 1.78 7.59
C LYS A 146 -24.04 2.00 6.24
N LEU A 147 -23.39 1.64 5.14
CA LEU A 147 -23.99 1.73 3.80
C LEU A 147 -25.13 0.73 3.62
N GLN A 148 -24.99 -0.49 4.13
CA GLN A 148 -26.05 -1.50 4.11
C GLN A 148 -27.27 -1.04 4.89
N LEU A 149 -27.09 -0.48 6.10
CA LEU A 149 -28.18 0.10 6.87
C LEU A 149 -28.89 1.23 6.12
N LYS A 150 -28.13 2.17 5.55
CA LYS A 150 -28.73 3.24 4.75
C LYS A 150 -29.51 2.69 3.55
N SER A 151 -28.96 1.74 2.83
CA SER A 151 -29.61 1.11 1.69
C SER A 151 -30.91 0.41 2.07
N LEU A 152 -30.94 -0.28 3.21
CA LEU A 152 -32.16 -0.92 3.72
C LEU A 152 -33.26 0.12 3.94
N PHE A 153 -32.97 1.24 4.61
CA PHE A 153 -33.97 2.31 4.83
C PHE A 153 -34.38 2.97 3.52
N GLN A 154 -33.42 3.28 2.63
CA GLN A 154 -33.70 3.94 1.36
C GLN A 154 -34.58 3.10 0.44
N HIS A 155 -34.44 1.78 0.46
CA HIS A 155 -35.30 0.88 -0.31
C HIS A 155 -36.78 1.02 0.06
N TRP A 156 -37.06 1.49 1.29
CA TRP A 156 -38.42 1.70 1.80
C TRP A 156 -38.81 3.20 1.88
N GLY A 157 -38.16 4.05 1.09
CA GLY A 157 -38.47 5.47 1.01
C GLY A 157 -38.03 6.30 2.22
N LEU A 158 -37.21 5.73 3.11
CA LEU A 158 -36.67 6.41 4.27
C LEU A 158 -35.25 6.88 3.98
N PHE A 159 -34.96 8.17 4.09
CA PHE A 159 -33.70 8.78 3.70
C PHE A 159 -32.91 9.28 4.92
N PRO A 160 -32.12 8.42 5.60
CA PRO A 160 -31.37 8.84 6.77
C PRO A 160 -30.31 9.87 6.42
N THR A 161 -30.41 11.06 7.02
CA THR A 161 -29.43 12.12 6.94
C THR A 161 -28.58 12.15 8.22
N GLY A 162 -27.29 12.47 8.09
CA GLY A 162 -26.39 12.58 9.25
C GLY A 162 -26.04 11.23 9.91
N ALA A 163 -25.73 11.29 11.20
CA ALA A 163 -25.23 10.17 12.00
C ALA A 163 -26.27 9.53 12.94
N THR A 164 -27.44 10.12 13.08
CA THR A 164 -28.49 9.70 14.06
C THR A 164 -28.94 8.26 13.83
N VAL A 165 -29.06 7.83 12.57
CA VAL A 165 -29.41 6.45 12.20
C VAL A 165 -28.42 5.41 12.75
N PHE A 166 -27.17 5.79 13.00
CA PHE A 166 -26.13 4.88 13.52
C PHE A 166 -25.99 4.95 15.04
N SER A 167 -26.49 6.01 15.69
CA SER A 167 -26.39 6.18 17.13
C SER A 167 -27.36 5.25 17.87
N GLN A 168 -26.95 4.72 19.02
CA GLN A 168 -27.85 3.87 19.83
C GLN A 168 -29.15 4.57 20.19
N ALA A 169 -29.09 5.85 20.56
CA ALA A 169 -30.28 6.65 20.88
C ALA A 169 -31.24 6.82 19.70
N GLY A 170 -30.73 6.93 18.47
CA GLY A 170 -31.57 7.14 17.28
C GLY A 170 -32.20 5.85 16.70
N ARG A 171 -31.66 4.68 17.00
CA ARG A 171 -32.07 3.40 16.36
C ARG A 171 -33.54 3.08 16.54
N SER A 172 -34.07 3.25 17.75
CA SER A 172 -35.47 2.96 18.07
C SER A 172 -36.43 3.76 17.17
N ALA A 173 -36.17 5.07 17.00
CA ALA A 173 -36.96 5.92 16.14
C ALA A 173 -36.93 5.51 14.66
N TRP A 174 -35.76 5.09 14.16
CA TRP A 174 -35.62 4.60 12.79
C TRP A 174 -36.29 3.23 12.58
N LEU A 175 -36.17 2.31 13.52
CA LEU A 175 -36.81 0.99 13.46
C LEU A 175 -38.34 1.10 13.40
N LYS A 176 -38.95 2.03 14.15
CA LYS A 176 -40.41 2.26 14.16
C LYS A 176 -40.95 2.68 12.79
N GLN A 177 -40.14 3.30 11.95
CA GLN A 177 -40.57 3.75 10.61
C GLN A 177 -40.61 2.61 9.58
N LEU A 178 -39.96 1.46 9.86
CA LEU A 178 -40.01 0.33 8.95
C LEU A 178 -41.36 -0.37 9.02
N PRO A 179 -42.01 -0.65 7.85
CA PRO A 179 -43.39 -1.14 7.81
C PRO A 179 -43.55 -2.59 8.30
N TYR A 180 -42.51 -3.43 8.14
CA TYR A 180 -42.58 -4.87 8.41
C TYR A 180 -41.63 -5.31 9.51
N ASP A 181 -42.08 -6.28 10.35
CA ASP A 181 -41.25 -6.87 11.41
C ASP A 181 -40.00 -7.57 10.90
N ALA A 182 -40.08 -8.21 9.74
CA ALA A 182 -38.93 -8.83 9.10
C ALA A 182 -37.81 -7.81 8.79
N LEU A 183 -38.20 -6.60 8.34
CA LEU A 183 -37.23 -5.51 8.08
C LEU A 183 -36.64 -4.96 9.37
N ARG A 184 -37.48 -4.80 10.41
CA ARG A 184 -36.99 -4.41 11.76
C ARG A 184 -35.99 -5.41 12.30
N SER A 185 -36.25 -6.71 12.11
CA SER A 185 -35.32 -7.78 12.51
C SER A 185 -34.01 -7.73 11.72
N GLN A 186 -34.07 -7.54 10.40
CA GLN A 186 -32.89 -7.36 9.57
C GLN A 186 -32.09 -6.12 9.95
N ALA A 187 -32.74 -5.00 10.22
CA ALA A 187 -32.07 -3.78 10.67
C ALA A 187 -31.42 -3.96 12.05
N ARG A 188 -32.07 -4.67 12.99
CA ARG A 188 -31.47 -5.00 14.30
C ARG A 188 -30.19 -5.81 14.14
N LEU A 189 -30.21 -6.86 13.30
CA LEU A 189 -29.01 -7.65 12.99
C LEU A 189 -27.87 -6.76 12.45
N LEU A 190 -28.17 -5.88 11.49
CA LEU A 190 -27.17 -4.95 10.96
C LEU A 190 -26.63 -3.98 12.02
N TYR A 191 -27.44 -3.56 12.98
CA TYR A 191 -26.98 -2.74 14.12
C TYR A 191 -26.08 -3.52 15.06
N GLU A 192 -26.38 -4.77 15.37
CA GLU A 192 -25.52 -5.63 16.18
C GLU A 192 -24.14 -5.84 15.51
N LEU A 193 -24.14 -6.16 14.21
CA LEU A 193 -22.91 -6.28 13.44
C LEU A 193 -22.13 -4.96 13.39
N LEU A 194 -22.81 -3.81 13.33
CA LEU A 194 -22.17 -2.50 13.38
C LEU A 194 -21.50 -2.26 14.73
N ASP A 195 -22.15 -2.61 15.83
CA ASP A 195 -21.59 -2.45 17.19
C ASP A 195 -20.35 -3.32 17.38
N GLN A 196 -20.38 -4.56 16.90
CA GLN A 196 -19.21 -5.44 16.89
C GLN A 196 -18.08 -4.84 16.04
N ALA A 197 -18.41 -4.29 14.87
CA ALA A 197 -17.42 -3.65 14.00
C ALA A 197 -16.81 -2.39 14.62
N LEU A 198 -17.58 -1.60 15.36
CA LEU A 198 -17.11 -0.41 16.10
C LEU A 198 -16.16 -0.82 17.24
N ALA A 199 -16.53 -1.84 18.02
CA ALA A 199 -15.69 -2.39 19.08
C ALA A 199 -14.37 -2.93 18.51
N GLY A 200 -14.43 -3.69 17.41
CA GLY A 200 -13.25 -4.20 16.69
C GLY A 200 -12.36 -3.08 16.15
N GLN A 201 -12.95 -1.99 15.64
CA GLN A 201 -12.18 -0.82 15.21
C GLN A 201 -11.44 -0.14 16.37
N ALA A 202 -12.09 0.00 17.51
CA ALA A 202 -11.46 0.56 18.70
C ALA A 202 -10.28 -0.29 19.18
N GLN A 203 -10.41 -1.63 19.11
CA GLN A 203 -9.34 -2.57 19.44
C GLN A 203 -8.20 -2.48 18.41
N ALA A 204 -8.49 -2.47 17.12
CA ALA A 204 -7.49 -2.33 16.06
C ALA A 204 -6.74 -0.99 16.15
N ARG A 205 -7.42 0.10 16.55
CA ARG A 205 -6.79 1.40 16.83
C ARG A 205 -5.82 1.32 18.01
N ARG A 206 -6.19 0.64 19.09
CA ARG A 206 -5.27 0.42 20.23
C ARG A 206 -4.03 -0.33 19.80
N LEU A 207 -4.20 -1.43 19.05
CA LEU A 207 -3.09 -2.23 18.52
C LEU A 207 -2.17 -1.39 17.62
N LEU A 208 -2.73 -0.60 16.71
CA LEU A 208 -1.97 0.33 15.86
C LEU A 208 -1.12 1.30 16.69
N CYS A 209 -1.73 1.91 17.72
CA CYS A 209 -1.01 2.86 18.59
C CYS A 209 0.06 2.17 19.45
N GLN A 210 -0.19 0.97 19.94
CA GLN A 210 0.79 0.19 20.70
C GLN A 210 2.00 -0.17 19.82
N SER A 211 1.75 -0.71 18.63
CA SER A 211 2.81 -1.04 17.66
C SER A 211 3.62 0.18 17.22
N GLY A 212 2.99 1.36 17.19
CA GLY A 212 3.65 2.61 16.82
C GLY A 212 4.56 3.21 17.88
N ARG A 213 4.51 2.74 19.14
CA ARG A 213 5.37 3.25 20.23
C ARG A 213 6.86 3.03 20.00
N ALA A 214 7.21 1.98 19.26
CA ALA A 214 8.59 1.68 18.90
C ALA A 214 9.18 2.65 17.85
N PHE A 215 8.37 3.55 17.29
CA PHE A 215 8.76 4.41 16.18
C PHE A 215 8.63 5.89 16.58
N PRO A 216 9.73 6.54 17.03
CA PRO A 216 9.72 7.92 17.52
C PRO A 216 9.28 8.92 16.44
N GLU A 217 9.55 8.64 15.18
CA GLU A 217 9.14 9.46 14.05
C GLU A 217 7.61 9.73 14.00
N VAL A 218 6.81 8.85 14.57
CA VAL A 218 5.35 9.09 14.69
C VAL A 218 5.05 10.39 15.45
N GLN A 219 5.84 10.71 16.47
CA GLN A 219 5.63 11.93 17.26
C GLN A 219 5.98 13.17 16.44
N HIS A 220 7.09 13.17 15.71
CA HIS A 220 7.48 14.27 14.81
C HIS A 220 6.42 14.53 13.74
N LEU A 221 5.87 13.46 13.13
CA LEU A 221 4.83 13.61 12.11
C LEU A 221 3.51 14.18 12.68
N ARG A 222 3.21 13.93 13.95
CA ARG A 222 2.02 14.48 14.62
C ARG A 222 2.06 15.99 14.81
N THR A 223 3.24 16.59 14.80
CA THR A 223 3.38 18.06 14.89
C THR A 223 2.93 18.77 13.63
N ALA A 224 2.86 18.06 12.49
CA ALA A 224 2.44 18.63 11.21
C ALA A 224 0.92 19.00 11.23
N PRO A 225 0.56 20.17 10.69
CA PRO A 225 -0.82 20.65 10.69
C PRO A 225 -1.80 19.67 10.03
N GLY A 226 -2.90 19.37 10.74
CA GLY A 226 -3.94 18.48 10.27
C GLY A 226 -3.61 16.98 10.31
N VAL A 227 -2.41 16.60 10.75
CA VAL A 227 -1.99 15.20 10.89
C VAL A 227 -2.29 14.72 12.31
N GLY A 228 -3.39 13.99 12.45
CA GLY A 228 -3.77 13.40 13.73
C GLY A 228 -3.00 12.11 14.06
N LEU A 229 -3.20 11.61 15.28
CA LEU A 229 -2.56 10.41 15.80
C LEU A 229 -2.59 9.23 14.80
N VAL A 230 -3.77 8.86 14.33
CA VAL A 230 -3.95 7.74 13.38
C VAL A 230 -3.25 8.03 12.05
N GLY A 231 -3.33 9.25 11.54
CA GLY A 231 -2.69 9.64 10.28
C GLY A 231 -1.18 9.47 10.31
N ALA A 232 -0.51 9.90 11.41
CA ALA A 232 0.92 9.73 11.59
C ALA A 232 1.31 8.24 11.66
N HIS A 233 0.59 7.43 12.46
CA HIS A 233 0.84 5.99 12.55
C HIS A 233 0.70 5.30 11.21
N LEU A 234 -0.38 5.56 10.47
CA LEU A 234 -0.59 4.97 9.14
C LEU A 234 0.49 5.41 8.14
N PHE A 235 0.91 6.69 8.19
CA PHE A 235 1.96 7.17 7.30
C PHE A 235 3.27 6.41 7.53
N VAL A 236 3.73 6.31 8.79
CA VAL A 236 4.95 5.58 9.15
C VAL A 236 4.82 4.09 8.79
N ALA A 237 3.71 3.46 9.14
CA ALA A 237 3.47 2.05 8.87
C ALA A 237 3.49 1.68 7.38
N TYR A 238 2.97 2.55 6.50
CA TYR A 238 2.94 2.27 5.05
C TYR A 238 4.19 2.75 4.31
N VAL A 239 4.81 3.83 4.75
CA VAL A 239 6.10 4.28 4.21
C VAL A 239 7.23 3.37 4.67
N GLN A 240 7.19 2.86 5.90
CA GLN A 240 8.15 1.94 6.52
C GLN A 240 9.57 2.49 6.67
N ASP A 241 10.15 3.02 5.61
CA ASP A 241 11.46 3.66 5.56
C ASP A 241 11.43 4.84 4.57
N PRO A 242 11.74 6.07 4.99
CA PRO A 242 11.74 7.23 4.12
C PRO A 242 12.89 7.21 3.10
N HIS A 243 14.01 6.54 3.42
CA HIS A 243 15.20 6.45 2.57
C HIS A 243 15.02 5.53 1.35
N ARG A 244 14.00 4.64 1.35
CA ARG A 244 13.69 3.84 0.17
C ARG A 244 13.25 4.65 -1.05
N PHE A 245 12.94 5.93 -0.86
CA PHE A 245 12.57 6.85 -1.92
C PHE A 245 13.72 7.84 -2.18
N ALA A 246 14.49 7.62 -3.24
CA ALA A 246 15.62 8.46 -3.60
C ALA A 246 15.23 9.94 -3.85
N LYS A 247 13.97 10.19 -4.27
CA LYS A 247 13.43 11.54 -4.53
C LYS A 247 11.97 11.61 -4.09
N PHE A 248 11.50 12.80 -3.71
CA PHE A 248 10.12 13.03 -3.35
C PHE A 248 9.13 12.62 -4.44
N SER A 249 9.47 12.78 -5.71
CA SER A 249 8.64 12.34 -6.84
C SER A 249 8.30 10.84 -6.79
N ARG A 250 9.22 9.99 -6.30
CA ARG A 250 8.97 8.55 -6.10
C ARG A 250 7.96 8.30 -4.98
N LEU A 251 8.06 9.02 -3.85
CA LEU A 251 7.07 8.96 -2.77
C LEU A 251 5.71 9.49 -3.25
N SER A 252 5.67 10.62 -3.95
CA SER A 252 4.43 11.20 -4.51
C SER A 252 3.73 10.21 -5.45
N LYS A 253 4.50 9.50 -6.29
CA LYS A 253 3.98 8.42 -7.14
C LYS A 253 3.43 7.26 -6.30
N TYR A 254 4.16 6.83 -5.29
CA TYR A 254 3.69 5.78 -4.36
C TYR A 254 2.41 6.18 -3.62
N CYS A 255 2.22 7.49 -3.35
CA CYS A 255 1.02 8.05 -2.73
C CYS A 255 -0.13 8.34 -3.74
N ARG A 256 -0.05 7.92 -4.99
CA ARG A 256 -1.04 8.19 -6.05
C ARG A 256 -1.31 9.67 -6.32
N LEU A 257 -0.29 10.51 -6.16
CA LEU A 257 -0.38 11.96 -6.39
C LEU A 257 0.49 12.44 -7.55
N SER A 258 1.20 11.56 -8.24
CA SER A 258 1.89 11.91 -9.50
C SER A 258 0.91 12.00 -10.66
N ILE A 259 1.25 12.81 -11.63
CA ILE A 259 0.54 12.93 -12.90
C ILE A 259 1.10 11.86 -13.84
N ARG A 260 0.22 11.20 -14.58
CA ARG A 260 0.57 10.31 -15.68
C ARG A 260 0.35 11.03 -16.98
N ASP A 261 1.43 11.23 -17.74
CA ASP A 261 1.36 11.70 -19.11
C ASP A 261 1.19 10.48 -20.03
N ARG A 262 0.27 10.57 -20.98
CA ARG A 262 0.17 9.65 -22.10
C ARG A 262 0.66 10.40 -23.32
N THR A 263 1.75 9.93 -23.90
CA THR A 263 2.28 10.46 -25.14
C THR A 263 2.30 9.33 -26.18
N SER A 264 1.97 9.65 -27.43
CA SER A 264 2.22 8.82 -28.59
C SER A 264 2.91 9.72 -29.61
N ASP A 265 4.02 9.27 -30.16
CA ASP A 265 4.84 10.04 -31.11
C ASP A 265 5.19 11.46 -30.60
N ASN A 266 5.63 11.52 -29.31
CA ASN A 266 5.92 12.75 -28.57
C ASN A 266 4.76 13.76 -28.45
N LYS A 267 3.55 13.41 -28.89
CA LYS A 267 2.35 14.22 -28.74
C LYS A 267 1.55 13.78 -27.51
N PRO A 268 1.07 14.71 -26.65
CA PRO A 268 0.24 14.36 -25.51
C PRO A 268 -1.10 13.78 -25.98
N LEU A 269 -1.42 12.56 -25.51
CA LEU A 269 -2.69 11.90 -25.76
C LEU A 269 -3.66 12.20 -24.61
N GLY A 270 -4.53 13.18 -24.81
CA GLY A 270 -5.64 13.48 -23.90
C GLY A 270 -5.26 14.21 -22.63
N PHE A 271 -6.18 14.20 -21.64
CA PHE A 271 -6.02 14.92 -20.38
C PHE A 271 -5.04 14.24 -19.43
N LYS A 272 -4.21 15.04 -18.75
CA LYS A 272 -3.35 14.59 -17.67
C LYS A 272 -4.17 14.02 -16.52
N GLN A 273 -3.91 12.80 -16.12
CA GLN A 273 -4.61 12.12 -15.04
C GLN A 273 -3.66 11.72 -13.91
N LEU A 274 -4.20 11.62 -12.70
CA LEU A 274 -3.42 11.07 -11.59
C LEU A 274 -3.12 9.58 -11.82
N ASP A 275 -1.89 9.18 -11.54
CA ASP A 275 -1.51 7.78 -11.54
C ASP A 275 -2.31 7.02 -10.45
N ARG A 276 -2.99 5.95 -10.84
CA ARG A 276 -3.76 5.11 -9.92
C ARG A 276 -2.94 4.02 -9.24
N GLN A 277 -1.68 3.84 -9.66
CA GLN A 277 -0.77 2.85 -9.06
C GLN A 277 -0.18 3.39 -7.74
N GLY A 278 -0.04 2.53 -6.74
CA GLY A 278 0.52 2.88 -5.43
C GLY A 278 -0.48 2.76 -4.27
N ASN A 279 -0.18 3.43 -3.17
CA ASN A 279 -0.91 3.30 -1.92
C ASN A 279 -2.01 4.38 -1.78
N GLY A 280 -3.28 3.95 -1.82
CA GLY A 280 -4.43 4.85 -1.66
C GLY A 280 -4.61 5.39 -0.25
N VAL A 281 -4.13 4.67 0.78
CA VAL A 281 -4.22 5.10 2.19
C VAL A 281 -3.39 6.36 2.41
N LEU A 282 -2.17 6.41 1.87
CA LEU A 282 -1.29 7.58 1.95
C LEU A 282 -1.91 8.81 1.27
N LYS A 283 -2.56 8.63 0.12
CA LYS A 283 -3.36 9.70 -0.50
C LYS A 283 -4.48 10.19 0.40
N ALA A 284 -5.22 9.26 1.03
CA ALA A 284 -6.31 9.61 1.93
C ALA A 284 -5.82 10.32 3.20
N ILE A 285 -4.64 9.98 3.72
CA ILE A 285 -4.00 10.68 4.84
C ILE A 285 -3.74 12.13 4.48
N SER A 286 -3.10 12.39 3.34
CA SER A 286 -2.82 13.76 2.89
C SER A 286 -4.08 14.58 2.65
N TYR A 287 -5.15 13.95 2.17
CA TYR A 287 -6.45 14.61 1.96
C TYR A 287 -7.11 14.95 3.29
N ARG A 288 -7.14 14.02 4.24
CA ARG A 288 -7.69 14.27 5.59
C ARG A 288 -6.90 15.35 6.33
N ALA A 289 -5.55 15.33 6.21
CA ALA A 289 -4.70 16.36 6.77
C ALA A 289 -5.00 17.75 6.16
N PHE A 290 -5.15 17.81 4.83
CA PHE A 290 -5.58 19.03 4.14
C PHE A 290 -6.91 19.56 4.69
N LEU A 291 -7.95 18.73 4.77
CA LEU A 291 -9.27 19.14 5.26
C LEU A 291 -9.22 19.67 6.69
N GLN A 292 -8.46 19.02 7.57
CA GLN A 292 -8.34 19.46 8.98
C GLN A 292 -7.54 20.75 9.11
N ALA A 293 -6.42 20.87 8.39
CA ALA A 293 -5.56 22.04 8.45
C ALA A 293 -6.24 23.29 7.86
N THR A 294 -7.12 23.13 6.85
CA THR A 294 -7.80 24.24 6.19
C THR A 294 -9.17 24.57 6.79
N LYS A 295 -9.66 23.78 7.76
CA LYS A 295 -11.00 23.95 8.36
C LYS A 295 -11.22 25.36 8.97
N ARG A 296 -10.18 25.92 9.61
CA ARG A 296 -10.23 27.25 10.23
C ARG A 296 -9.96 28.39 9.25
N ARG A 297 -9.67 28.10 7.99
CA ARG A 297 -9.32 29.10 6.96
C ARG A 297 -8.16 30.03 7.38
N SER A 298 -7.21 29.50 8.11
CA SER A 298 -6.02 30.22 8.60
C SER A 298 -4.82 29.28 8.77
N GLY A 299 -3.63 29.84 8.80
CA GLY A 299 -2.37 29.15 9.03
C GLY A 299 -1.66 28.68 7.75
N PRO A 300 -0.44 28.11 7.87
CA PRO A 300 0.48 27.95 6.76
C PRO A 300 -0.04 27.05 5.64
N VAL A 301 -0.85 26.05 5.97
CA VAL A 301 -1.46 25.15 4.95
C VAL A 301 -2.57 25.85 4.17
N TRP A 302 -3.37 26.69 4.86
CA TRP A 302 -4.39 27.49 4.20
C TRP A 302 -3.77 28.54 3.27
N ASP A 303 -2.74 29.23 3.73
CA ASP A 303 -2.05 30.27 2.95
C ASP A 303 -1.42 29.68 1.69
N PHE A 304 -0.78 28.51 1.80
CA PHE A 304 -0.27 27.78 0.66
C PHE A 304 -1.38 27.35 -0.30
N TYR A 305 -2.51 26.86 0.23
CA TYR A 305 -3.67 26.49 -0.60
C TYR A 305 -4.21 27.69 -1.36
N GLN A 306 -4.36 28.86 -0.72
CA GLN A 306 -4.84 30.10 -1.34
C GLN A 306 -3.86 30.60 -2.43
N ALA A 307 -2.56 30.56 -2.15
CA ALA A 307 -1.55 30.90 -3.14
C ALA A 307 -1.62 29.96 -4.37
N SER A 308 -1.72 28.65 -4.14
CA SER A 308 -1.88 27.67 -5.20
C SER A 308 -3.19 27.86 -5.99
N LEU A 309 -4.27 28.25 -5.34
CA LEU A 309 -5.57 28.53 -5.96
C LEU A 309 -5.47 29.74 -6.89
N ARG A 310 -4.83 30.82 -6.45
CA ARG A 310 -4.58 32.00 -7.29
C ARG A 310 -3.74 31.66 -8.51
N GLN A 311 -2.73 30.80 -8.35
CA GLN A 311 -1.84 30.39 -9.44
C GLN A 311 -2.51 29.47 -10.46
N THR A 312 -3.32 28.52 -10.00
CA THR A 312 -3.88 27.46 -10.86
C THR A 312 -5.28 27.75 -11.38
N GLY A 313 -6.02 28.68 -10.77
CA GLY A 313 -7.44 28.93 -11.04
C GLY A 313 -8.37 27.76 -10.73
N SER A 314 -7.85 26.66 -10.13
CA SER A 314 -8.59 25.41 -9.91
C SER A 314 -8.49 24.92 -8.49
N THR A 315 -9.64 24.78 -7.83
CA THR A 315 -9.74 24.23 -6.46
C THR A 315 -9.18 22.79 -6.36
N THR A 316 -9.38 22.00 -7.42
CA THR A 316 -8.86 20.62 -7.49
C THR A 316 -7.34 20.60 -7.59
N HIS A 317 -6.75 21.42 -8.46
CA HIS A 317 -5.31 21.49 -8.61
C HIS A 317 -4.64 22.07 -7.36
N ALA A 318 -5.19 23.16 -6.81
CA ALA A 318 -4.70 23.76 -5.56
C ALA A 318 -4.70 22.75 -4.39
N ARG A 319 -5.79 22.00 -4.24
CA ARG A 319 -5.90 20.93 -3.24
C ARG A 319 -4.84 19.84 -3.45
N LEU A 320 -4.64 19.36 -4.68
CA LEU A 320 -3.66 18.33 -4.99
C LEU A 320 -2.23 18.82 -4.74
N ASN A 321 -1.93 20.07 -5.08
CA ASN A 321 -0.64 20.69 -4.79
C ASN A 321 -0.40 20.78 -3.27
N THR A 322 -1.42 21.18 -2.51
CA THR A 322 -1.33 21.23 -1.05
C THR A 322 -1.15 19.84 -0.44
N GLN A 323 -1.83 18.81 -0.95
CA GLN A 323 -1.62 17.43 -0.51
C GLN A 323 -0.17 16.96 -0.78
N ARG A 324 0.41 17.27 -1.95
CA ARG A 324 1.81 16.97 -2.24
C ARG A 324 2.75 17.71 -1.29
N LYS A 325 2.47 18.99 -0.99
CA LYS A 325 3.26 19.76 -0.02
C LYS A 325 3.21 19.14 1.38
N ILE A 326 2.02 18.75 1.85
CA ILE A 326 1.85 18.03 3.13
C ILE A 326 2.71 16.75 3.14
N LEU A 327 2.61 15.90 2.11
CA LEU A 327 3.42 14.67 2.04
C LEU A 327 4.94 14.95 2.02
N ARG A 328 5.38 16.00 1.33
CA ARG A 328 6.77 16.41 1.32
C ARG A 328 7.23 16.84 2.71
N VAL A 329 6.39 17.59 3.42
CA VAL A 329 6.69 17.99 4.81
C VAL A 329 6.82 16.75 5.69
N LEU A 330 5.84 15.82 5.69
CA LEU A 330 5.91 14.60 6.48
C LEU A 330 7.18 13.77 6.18
N TRP A 331 7.53 13.63 4.92
CA TRP A 331 8.74 12.92 4.51
C TRP A 331 10.01 13.63 4.98
N THR A 332 10.06 14.97 4.91
CA THR A 332 11.20 15.77 5.36
C THR A 332 11.35 15.75 6.88
N LEU A 333 10.24 15.82 7.64
CA LEU A 333 10.28 15.69 9.10
C LEU A 333 10.89 14.36 9.52
N TRP A 334 10.50 13.28 8.85
CA TRP A 334 11.05 11.96 9.12
C TRP A 334 12.53 11.85 8.75
N LEU A 335 12.92 12.30 7.55
CA LEU A 335 14.32 12.27 7.11
C LEU A 335 15.27 13.08 8.01
N LYS A 336 14.76 14.19 8.60
CA LYS A 336 15.55 15.10 9.41
C LYS A 336 15.39 14.89 10.92
N ASP A 337 14.53 13.95 11.31
CA ASP A 337 14.19 13.67 12.70
C ASP A 337 13.86 14.96 13.50
N LYS A 338 12.93 15.76 12.98
CA LYS A 338 12.56 17.08 13.50
C LYS A 338 11.07 17.30 13.52
N ASP A 339 10.64 18.17 14.44
CA ASP A 339 9.28 18.66 14.52
C ASP A 339 8.95 19.66 13.40
N PHE A 340 7.66 19.89 13.20
CA PHE A 340 7.17 20.82 12.20
C PHE A 340 7.51 22.28 12.54
N ASP A 341 8.10 22.96 11.56
CA ASP A 341 8.29 24.42 11.58
C ASP A 341 7.35 25.05 10.54
N PRO A 342 6.49 26.03 10.93
CA PRO A 342 5.61 26.75 10.01
C PRO A 342 6.33 27.34 8.78
N ASN A 343 7.56 27.76 8.92
CA ASN A 343 8.39 28.28 7.82
C ASN A 343 8.65 27.27 6.71
N GLN A 344 8.50 25.96 6.97
CA GLN A 344 8.63 24.91 5.94
C GLN A 344 7.52 24.95 4.88
N PHE A 345 6.35 25.53 5.22
CA PHE A 345 5.28 25.75 4.25
C PHE A 345 5.48 27.02 3.42
N SER A 346 6.07 28.04 4.00
CA SER A 346 6.28 29.35 3.36
C SER A 346 7.43 29.35 2.34
N ARG A 347 8.41 28.48 2.49
CA ARG A 347 9.50 28.38 1.50
C ARG A 347 9.01 27.71 0.24
N SER A 348 8.80 28.51 -0.80
CA SER A 348 8.59 28.09 -2.19
C SER A 348 9.90 27.46 -2.73
N GLN A 349 10.16 26.18 -2.40
CA GLN A 349 11.06 25.41 -3.24
C GLN A 349 10.31 25.03 -4.51
N PRO A 350 10.91 25.23 -5.71
CA PRO A 350 10.31 24.78 -6.95
C PRO A 350 9.93 23.31 -6.82
N MET A 351 8.73 22.97 -7.26
CA MET A 351 8.35 21.56 -7.39
C MET A 351 9.19 21.00 -8.53
N ASP A 352 10.26 20.24 -8.22
CA ASP A 352 10.87 19.38 -9.21
C ASP A 352 9.78 18.41 -9.66
N VAL A 353 9.34 18.61 -10.90
CA VAL A 353 8.28 17.86 -11.61
C VAL A 353 8.82 16.48 -11.95
#